data_353765e26c65aab344f77f53b3b671f0
#
_entry.id   353765e26c65aab344f77f53b3b671f0
#
_cell.length_a   1.000
_cell.length_b   1.000
_cell.length_c   1.000
_cell.angle_alpha   90.00
_cell.angle_beta   90.00
_cell.angle_gamma   90.00
#
_symmetry.space_group_name_H-M   'P 1'
#
loop_
_entity.id
_entity.type
_entity.pdbx_description
1 polymer ?
#
loop_
_entity_poly.entity_id
_entity_poly.type
_entity_poly.pdbx_seq_one_letter_code
_entity_poly.pdbx_strand_id
1 'polypeptide(L)'
;MNIIQNIEKANLIMTLRSMGISSSDILSAIENVPRDLFVPKNLSHYAYENSPLPIGFNQTISQPYIVALMTEKLNLKSNDIVLEIGTGSGYQTSILSKLVRRVYSIERVNPLLVSAKNLFKEL
;
A
#
# COMPACT_ATOMS: atom_id res chain seq x y z
N MET A 1 -14.49 10.97 -1.40
CA MET A 1 -13.92 10.54 -0.10
C MET A 1 -14.63 11.29 1.01
N ASN A 2 -15.06 10.60 2.04
CA ASN A 2 -15.76 11.25 3.12
C ASN A 2 -14.78 11.88 4.15
N ILE A 3 -15.31 12.78 4.97
CA ILE A 3 -14.51 13.50 5.98
C ILE A 3 -13.86 12.54 6.99
N ILE A 4 -14.57 11.46 7.36
CA ILE A 4 -14.07 10.47 8.33
C ILE A 4 -12.81 9.79 7.78
N GLN A 5 -12.83 9.34 6.53
CA GLN A 5 -11.66 8.72 5.89
C GLN A 5 -10.48 9.68 5.80
N ASN A 6 -10.73 10.96 5.55
CA ASN A 6 -9.66 11.95 5.52
C ASN A 6 -8.99 12.11 6.89
N ILE A 7 -9.79 12.09 7.96
CA ILE A 7 -9.28 12.14 9.33
C ILE A 7 -8.48 10.89 9.67
N GLU A 8 -8.99 9.72 9.30
CA GLU A 8 -8.29 8.44 9.52
C GLU A 8 -6.95 8.39 8.79
N LYS A 9 -6.90 8.84 7.54
CA LYS A 9 -5.66 8.97 6.78
C LYS A 9 -4.66 9.91 7.46
N ALA A 10 -5.11 11.08 7.87
CA ALA A 10 -4.26 12.04 8.54
C ALA A 10 -3.68 11.46 9.84
N ASN A 11 -4.50 10.76 10.61
CA ASN A 11 -4.07 10.09 11.82
C ASN A 11 -3.04 8.99 11.54
N LEU A 12 -3.23 8.21 10.47
CA LEU A 12 -2.26 7.20 10.06
C LEU A 12 -0.91 7.85 9.71
N ILE A 13 -0.91 8.92 8.93
CA ILE A 13 0.33 9.63 8.57
C ILE A 13 1.05 10.14 9.82
N MET A 14 0.32 10.72 10.76
CA MET A 14 0.89 11.17 12.04
C MET A 14 1.49 10.02 12.83
N THR A 15 0.80 8.87 12.87
CA THR A 15 1.29 7.66 13.53
C THR A 15 2.60 7.18 12.90
N LEU A 16 2.66 7.10 11.57
CA LEU A 16 3.87 6.68 10.87
C LEU A 16 5.05 7.62 11.14
N ARG A 17 4.80 8.93 11.15
CA ARG A 17 5.84 9.90 11.51
C ARG A 17 6.33 9.69 12.95
N SER A 18 5.43 9.46 13.89
CA SER A 18 5.79 9.22 15.29
C SER A 18 6.61 7.94 15.48
N MET A 19 6.44 6.98 14.57
CA MET A 19 7.20 5.72 14.55
C MET A 19 8.54 5.82 13.80
N GLY A 20 8.89 6.99 13.30
CA GLY A 20 10.19 7.25 12.70
C GLY A 20 10.23 7.26 11.16
N ILE A 21 9.09 7.15 10.49
CA ILE A 21 9.06 7.29 9.02
C ILE A 21 9.21 8.78 8.68
N SER A 22 10.32 9.12 8.05
CA SER A 22 10.69 10.52 7.78
C SER A 22 10.61 10.91 6.30
N SER A 23 10.57 9.95 5.38
CA SER A 23 10.50 10.23 3.94
C SER A 23 9.16 10.86 3.56
N SER A 24 9.21 12.12 3.14
CA SER A 24 8.01 12.85 2.68
C SER A 24 7.39 12.21 1.43
N ASP A 25 8.20 11.64 0.54
CA ASP A 25 7.73 10.97 -0.66
C ASP A 25 6.93 9.71 -0.34
N ILE A 26 7.41 8.91 0.62
CA ILE A 26 6.72 7.70 1.06
C ILE A 26 5.42 8.06 1.77
N LEU A 27 5.44 9.04 2.66
CA LEU A 27 4.24 9.49 3.37
C LEU A 27 3.22 10.06 2.40
N SER A 28 3.66 10.82 1.40
CA SER A 28 2.78 11.33 0.33
C SER A 28 2.17 10.19 -0.50
N ALA A 29 2.94 9.17 -0.85
CA ALA A 29 2.43 8.01 -1.58
C ALA A 29 1.35 7.29 -0.75
N ILE A 30 1.58 7.08 0.53
CA ILE A 30 0.61 6.44 1.44
C ILE A 30 -0.67 7.29 1.56
N GLU A 31 -0.53 8.60 1.64
CA GLU A 31 -1.68 9.51 1.68
C GLU A 31 -2.51 9.45 0.40
N ASN A 32 -1.87 9.34 -0.75
CA ASN A 32 -2.53 9.43 -2.06
C ASN A 32 -3.01 8.08 -2.63
N VAL A 33 -2.48 6.96 -2.17
CA VAL A 33 -2.96 5.64 -2.59
C VAL A 33 -4.13 5.21 -1.68
N PRO A 34 -5.34 5.02 -2.24
CA PRO A 34 -6.53 4.72 -1.42
C PRO A 34 -6.50 3.28 -0.91
N ARG A 35 -5.95 3.07 0.28
CA ARG A 35 -5.77 1.75 0.88
C ARG A 35 -7.09 0.99 1.03
N ASP A 36 -8.19 1.70 1.25
CA ASP A 36 -9.53 1.09 1.39
C ASP A 36 -9.98 0.30 0.15
N LEU A 37 -9.46 0.62 -1.03
CA LEU A 37 -9.73 -0.13 -2.25
C LEU A 37 -8.96 -1.46 -2.34
N PHE A 38 -7.93 -1.64 -1.52
CA PHE A 38 -7.06 -2.83 -1.54
C PHE A 38 -7.44 -3.87 -0.49
N VAL A 39 -8.51 -3.64 0.26
CA VAL A 39 -9.02 -4.57 1.28
C VAL A 39 -10.43 -5.02 0.91
N PRO A 40 -10.89 -6.17 1.43
CA PRO A 40 -12.29 -6.58 1.24
C PRO A 40 -13.26 -5.50 1.72
N LYS A 41 -14.39 -5.34 1.01
CA LYS A 41 -15.37 -4.28 1.32
C LYS A 41 -15.84 -4.29 2.76
N ASN A 42 -16.05 -5.47 3.34
CA ASN A 42 -16.47 -5.61 4.73
C ASN A 42 -15.40 -5.20 5.75
N LEU A 43 -14.16 -4.99 5.32
CA LEU A 43 -13.05 -4.54 6.15
C LEU A 43 -12.59 -3.12 5.82
N SER A 44 -13.25 -2.44 4.88
CA SER A 44 -12.81 -1.13 4.40
C SER A 44 -12.72 -0.07 5.50
N HIS A 45 -13.56 -0.17 6.53
CA HIS A 45 -13.52 0.75 7.67
C HIS A 45 -12.31 0.57 8.60
N TYR A 46 -11.57 -0.54 8.45
CA TYR A 46 -10.30 -0.75 9.14
C TYR A 46 -9.08 -0.38 8.31
N ALA A 47 -9.27 0.05 7.06
CA ALA A 47 -8.18 0.18 6.09
C ALA A 47 -7.07 1.13 6.52
N TYR A 48 -7.40 2.19 7.26
CA TYR A 48 -6.43 3.19 7.71
C TYR A 48 -5.94 2.99 9.13
N GLU A 49 -6.29 1.87 9.77
CA GLU A 49 -5.65 1.44 11.00
C GLU A 49 -4.25 0.90 10.70
N ASN A 50 -3.33 1.08 11.63
CA ASN A 50 -1.96 0.60 11.47
C ASN A 50 -1.88 -0.90 11.84
N SER A 51 -2.55 -1.73 11.05
CA SER A 51 -2.67 -3.18 11.27
C SER A 51 -2.69 -3.92 9.94
N PRO A 52 -2.21 -5.18 9.90
CA PRO A 52 -2.44 -6.04 8.74
C PRO A 52 -3.91 -6.46 8.68
N LEU A 53 -4.40 -6.73 7.47
CA LEU A 53 -5.75 -7.24 7.25
C LEU A 53 -5.73 -8.44 6.31
N PRO A 54 -6.66 -9.40 6.47
CA PRO A 54 -6.75 -10.54 5.56
C PRO A 54 -7.28 -10.10 4.18
N ILE A 55 -6.75 -10.72 3.13
CA ILE A 55 -7.18 -10.49 1.75
C ILE A 55 -7.64 -11.79 1.07
N GLY A 56 -7.85 -12.87 1.83
CA GLY A 56 -8.19 -14.18 1.30
C GLY A 56 -6.95 -15.00 0.96
N PHE A 57 -7.16 -16.28 0.65
CA PHE A 57 -6.11 -17.22 0.24
C PHE A 57 -4.98 -17.35 1.27
N ASN A 58 -5.28 -17.21 2.56
CA ASN A 58 -4.32 -17.20 3.67
C ASN A 58 -3.24 -16.11 3.51
N GLN A 59 -3.56 -15.01 2.82
CA GLN A 59 -2.67 -13.88 2.61
C GLN A 59 -3.21 -12.65 3.33
N THR A 60 -2.32 -11.67 3.54
CA THR A 60 -2.66 -10.41 4.18
C THR A 60 -2.11 -9.23 3.38
N ILE A 61 -2.79 -8.08 3.50
CA ILE A 61 -2.17 -6.79 3.22
C ILE A 61 -1.35 -6.41 4.45
N SER A 62 -0.08 -6.08 4.25
CA SER A 62 0.82 -5.76 5.36
C SER A 62 0.38 -4.51 6.10
N GLN A 63 0.71 -4.45 7.40
CA GLN A 63 0.52 -3.27 8.22
C GLN A 63 1.13 -2.03 7.54
N PRO A 64 0.46 -0.88 7.57
CA PRO A 64 0.99 0.34 6.94
C PRO A 64 2.41 0.72 7.37
N TYR A 65 2.72 0.58 8.64
CA TYR A 65 4.09 0.84 9.13
C TYR A 65 5.12 -0.06 8.45
N ILE A 66 4.82 -1.34 8.27
CA ILE A 66 5.74 -2.29 7.62
C ILE A 66 5.93 -1.91 6.14
N VAL A 67 4.85 -1.56 5.46
CA VAL A 67 4.95 -1.07 4.06
C VAL A 67 5.87 0.15 3.99
N ALA A 68 5.65 1.12 4.85
CA ALA A 68 6.46 2.35 4.89
C ALA A 68 7.92 2.05 5.23
N LEU A 69 8.16 1.23 6.26
CA LEU A 69 9.50 0.90 6.71
C LEU A 69 10.31 0.16 5.63
N MET A 70 9.72 -0.88 5.04
CA MET A 70 10.39 -1.66 4.00
C MET A 70 10.68 -0.79 2.78
N THR A 71 9.76 0.08 2.39
CA THR A 71 9.95 1.00 1.28
C THR A 71 11.08 2.01 1.58
N GLU A 72 11.11 2.56 2.79
CA GLU A 72 12.16 3.49 3.21
C GLU A 72 13.54 2.81 3.21
N LYS A 73 13.61 1.55 3.64
CA LYS A 73 14.86 0.77 3.68
C LYS A 73 15.41 0.44 2.29
N LEU A 74 14.58 0.44 1.25
CA LEU A 74 15.04 0.25 -0.13
C LEU A 74 15.85 1.45 -0.64
N ASN A 75 15.74 2.61 -0.02
CA ASN A 75 16.41 3.84 -0.44
C ASN A 75 16.19 4.13 -1.93
N LEU A 76 14.93 4.16 -2.35
CA LEU A 76 14.51 4.28 -3.73
C LEU A 76 14.80 5.65 -4.34
N LYS A 77 15.12 5.64 -5.63
CA LYS A 77 15.27 6.84 -6.46
C LYS A 77 14.25 6.81 -7.59
N SER A 78 13.89 7.97 -8.10
CA SER A 78 12.82 8.12 -9.12
C SER A 78 13.09 7.35 -10.41
N ASN A 79 14.35 7.09 -10.75
CA ASN A 79 14.74 6.34 -11.95
C ASN A 79 14.87 4.82 -11.72
N ASP A 80 14.65 4.35 -10.50
CA ASP A 80 14.81 2.93 -10.19
C ASP A 80 13.74 2.07 -10.86
N ILE A 81 14.12 0.83 -11.11
CA ILE A 81 13.24 -0.24 -11.54
C ILE A 81 13.22 -1.26 -10.40
N VAL A 82 12.03 -1.62 -9.93
CA VAL A 82 11.85 -2.50 -8.78
C VAL A 82 11.18 -3.79 -9.22
N LEU A 83 11.67 -4.92 -8.74
CA LEU A 83 11.00 -6.21 -8.82
C LEU A 83 10.36 -6.51 -7.46
N GLU A 84 9.05 -6.69 -7.46
CA GLU A 84 8.30 -7.12 -6.29
C GLU A 84 7.92 -8.58 -6.41
N ILE A 85 8.21 -9.37 -5.38
CA ILE A 85 7.76 -10.76 -5.27
C ILE A 85 6.61 -10.80 -4.27
N GLY A 86 5.42 -11.18 -4.76
CA GLY A 86 4.21 -11.21 -3.95
C GLY A 86 3.37 -9.95 -4.10
N THR A 87 2.67 -9.81 -5.22
CA THR A 87 1.76 -8.68 -5.48
C THR A 87 0.67 -8.56 -4.41
N GLY A 88 0.12 -9.69 -3.97
CA GLY A 88 -0.95 -9.74 -2.99
C GLY A 88 -2.14 -8.90 -3.40
N SER A 89 -2.52 -7.95 -2.56
CA SER A 89 -3.59 -6.99 -2.86
C SER A 89 -3.21 -5.99 -3.95
N GLY A 90 -1.91 -5.77 -4.17
CA GLY A 90 -1.40 -4.71 -5.04
C GLY A 90 -1.13 -3.38 -4.33
N TYR A 91 -1.35 -3.30 -3.03
CA TYR A 91 -1.15 -2.04 -2.29
C TYR A 91 0.30 -1.59 -2.31
N GLN A 92 1.25 -2.47 -1.92
CA GLN A 92 2.68 -2.16 -1.97
C GLN A 92 3.12 -1.83 -3.40
N THR A 93 2.59 -2.54 -4.40
CA THR A 93 2.86 -2.28 -5.81
C THR A 93 2.48 -0.84 -6.17
N SER A 94 1.29 -0.41 -5.74
CA SER A 94 0.80 0.95 -6.00
C SER A 94 1.64 2.01 -5.30
N ILE A 95 2.06 1.76 -4.06
CA ILE A 95 2.99 2.66 -3.34
C ILE A 95 4.30 2.79 -4.12
N LEU A 96 4.90 1.67 -4.49
CA LEU A 96 6.17 1.66 -5.25
C LEU A 96 6.03 2.40 -6.58
N SER A 97 4.90 2.23 -7.27
CA SER A 97 4.66 2.89 -8.57
C SER A 97 4.66 4.41 -8.51
N LYS A 98 4.41 4.99 -7.33
CA LYS A 98 4.46 6.45 -7.11
C LYS A 98 5.89 6.95 -6.87
N LEU A 99 6.83 6.06 -6.60
CA LEU A 99 8.17 6.41 -6.12
C LEU A 99 9.27 6.12 -7.12
N VAL A 100 9.03 5.19 -8.05
CA VAL A 100 10.06 4.72 -8.99
C VAL A 100 9.57 4.79 -10.43
N ARG A 101 10.50 4.57 -11.34
CA ARG A 101 10.21 4.61 -12.79
C ARG A 101 9.30 3.46 -13.22
N ARG A 102 9.53 2.25 -12.70
CA ARG A 102 8.77 1.06 -13.08
C ARG A 102 8.83 -0.01 -11.99
N VAL A 103 7.70 -0.69 -11.82
CA VAL A 103 7.58 -1.85 -10.93
C VAL A 103 7.19 -3.07 -11.75
N TYR A 104 7.95 -4.15 -11.59
CA TYR A 104 7.56 -5.48 -12.04
C TYR A 104 7.13 -6.26 -10.82
N SER A 105 5.92 -6.80 -10.81
CA SER A 105 5.37 -7.50 -9.66
C SER A 105 4.91 -8.90 -10.06
N ILE A 106 5.25 -9.89 -9.25
CA ILE A 106 4.97 -11.30 -9.48
C ILE A 106 4.09 -11.84 -8.36
N GLU A 107 3.01 -12.55 -8.72
CA GLU A 107 2.10 -13.20 -7.79
C GLU A 107 1.80 -14.62 -8.26
N ARG A 108 2.00 -15.61 -7.37
CA ARG A 108 1.71 -17.01 -7.67
C ARG A 108 0.23 -17.38 -7.49
N VAL A 109 -0.52 -16.62 -6.67
CA VAL A 109 -1.94 -16.86 -6.43
C VAL A 109 -2.75 -16.12 -7.49
N ASN A 110 -3.17 -16.84 -8.53
CA ASN A 110 -3.79 -16.21 -9.71
C ASN A 110 -5.02 -15.35 -9.40
N PRO A 111 -5.97 -15.75 -8.52
CA PRO A 111 -7.10 -14.88 -8.19
C PRO A 111 -6.68 -13.54 -7.59
N LEU A 112 -5.63 -13.50 -6.78
CA LEU A 112 -5.09 -12.23 -6.24
C LEU A 112 -4.50 -11.38 -7.35
N LEU A 113 -3.75 -11.98 -8.27
CA LEU A 113 -3.16 -11.27 -9.39
C LEU A 113 -4.24 -10.64 -10.29
N VAL A 114 -5.30 -11.39 -10.59
CA VAL A 114 -6.42 -10.89 -11.41
C VAL A 114 -7.10 -9.71 -10.72
N SER A 115 -7.38 -9.82 -9.42
CA SER A 115 -8.00 -8.74 -8.64
C SER A 115 -7.13 -7.49 -8.63
N ALA A 116 -5.82 -7.64 -8.41
CA ALA A 116 -4.88 -6.52 -8.42
C ALA A 116 -4.82 -5.83 -9.79
N LYS A 117 -4.74 -6.61 -10.88
CA LYS A 117 -4.74 -6.05 -12.24
C LYS A 117 -6.00 -5.26 -12.54
N ASN A 118 -7.15 -5.78 -12.13
CA ASN A 118 -8.43 -5.08 -12.35
C ASN A 118 -8.48 -3.76 -11.57
N LEU A 119 -7.99 -3.77 -10.33
CA LEU A 119 -7.94 -2.57 -9.51
C LEU A 119 -6.98 -1.52 -10.10
N PHE A 120 -5.82 -1.94 -10.60
CA PHE A 120 -4.85 -1.02 -11.21
C PHE A 120 -5.44 -0.28 -12.42
N LYS A 121 -6.36 -0.88 -13.15
CA LYS A 121 -7.03 -0.22 -14.29
C LYS A 121 -7.95 0.91 -13.86
N GLU A 122 -8.43 0.90 -12.63
CA GLU A 122 -9.34 1.90 -12.07
C GLU A 122 -8.60 3.06 -11.40
N LEU A 123 -7.33 2.94 -11.17
CA LEU A 123 -6.53 3.92 -10.43
C LEU A 123 -5.82 4.95 -11.32
#